data_9d8c19e801ffe9d175852f602c8b011e
#
_entry.id   9d8c19e801ffe9d175852f602c8b011e
#
_cell.length_a   1.000
_cell.length_b   1.000
_cell.length_c   1.000
_cell.angle_alpha   90.00
_cell.angle_beta   90.00
_cell.angle_gamma   90.00
#
_symmetry.space_group_name_H-M   'P 1'
#
loop_
_entity.id
_entity.type
_entity.pdbx_description
1 polymer ?
#
loop_
_entity_poly.entity_id
_entity_poly.type
_entity_poly.pdbx_seq_one_letter_code
_entity_poly.pdbx_strand_id
1 'polypeptide(L)'
;MNKLMVISHERSGTHFLINTLAAMYGLAQHQDDAYIYQGEGAHKNYGSQSYKSDIQEHLIGLSTTGERIIKSHHHHAFFDGFDFEEHNITPVYIHRDARDVMVSCHHYFNAHQHLGRTFPYSKDPFQLSLSIIPYEYTFDRAYSYYVCETMIERWCKHVKPYLEDDRFIKVKYEDLNLNFEETTKLLKQAIDSEASNESVKRPTLAGRSVNPRKGIVGDWQSHLSEGANREILQKIKSEGVTL
;
A
#
# COMPACT_ATOMS: atom_id res chain seq x y z
N MET A 1 11.06 21.02 0.55
CA MET A 1 10.07 19.99 0.91
C MET A 1 10.64 18.65 0.47
N ASN A 2 10.70 17.70 1.38
CA ASN A 2 11.15 16.34 1.09
C ASN A 2 10.24 15.68 0.05
N LYS A 3 10.73 14.65 -0.61
CA LYS A 3 9.89 13.76 -1.41
C LYS A 3 9.04 12.89 -0.49
N LEU A 4 7.83 12.62 -0.89
CA LEU A 4 6.94 11.73 -0.17
C LEU A 4 6.99 10.34 -0.79
N MET A 5 7.21 9.31 0.00
CA MET A 5 7.14 7.94 -0.47
C MET A 5 5.92 7.24 0.14
N VAL A 6 4.91 6.99 -0.68
CA VAL A 6 3.69 6.30 -0.27
C VAL A 6 3.84 4.80 -0.45
N ILE A 7 3.79 4.08 0.65
CA ILE A 7 3.94 2.63 0.69
C ILE A 7 2.66 2.00 1.23
N SER A 8 2.27 0.86 0.69
CA SER A 8 1.11 0.11 1.16
C SER A 8 1.14 -1.34 0.67
N HIS A 9 0.43 -2.22 1.35
CA HIS A 9 -0.08 -3.42 0.69
C HIS A 9 -1.06 -3.01 -0.43
N GLU A 10 -1.11 -3.79 -1.51
CA GLU A 10 -2.02 -3.52 -2.61
C GLU A 10 -3.48 -3.44 -2.11
N ARG A 11 -4.28 -2.61 -2.73
CA ARG A 11 -5.71 -2.39 -2.41
C ARG A 11 -6.00 -1.74 -1.05
N SER A 12 -4.99 -1.20 -0.38
CA SER A 12 -5.11 -0.52 0.92
C SER A 12 -5.42 0.98 0.83
N GLY A 13 -5.73 1.52 -0.34
CA GLY A 13 -6.06 2.95 -0.50
C GLY A 13 -4.89 3.83 -0.95
N THR A 14 -3.85 3.26 -1.53
CA THR A 14 -2.63 3.95 -2.01
C THR A 14 -2.93 5.19 -2.84
N HIS A 15 -3.80 5.05 -3.87
CA HIS A 15 -4.15 6.18 -4.74
C HIS A 15 -4.98 7.25 -4.02
N PHE A 16 -5.79 6.87 -3.02
CA PHE A 16 -6.51 7.85 -2.22
C PHE A 16 -5.55 8.70 -1.40
N LEU A 17 -4.55 8.07 -0.76
CA LEU A 17 -3.51 8.81 -0.03
C LEU A 17 -2.66 9.67 -0.97
N ILE A 18 -2.19 9.12 -2.11
CA ILE A 18 -1.42 9.89 -3.10
C ILE A 18 -2.17 11.15 -3.54
N ASN A 19 -3.46 11.01 -3.88
CA ASN A 19 -4.27 12.15 -4.29
C ASN A 19 -4.53 13.14 -3.16
N THR A 20 -4.64 12.65 -1.93
CA THR A 20 -4.76 13.50 -0.74
C THR A 20 -3.48 14.32 -0.54
N LEU A 21 -2.32 13.69 -0.64
CA LEU A 21 -1.03 14.37 -0.54
C LEU A 21 -0.83 15.35 -1.70
N ALA A 22 -1.19 14.96 -2.93
CA ALA A 22 -1.14 15.85 -4.07
C ALA A 22 -2.02 17.10 -3.87
N ALA A 23 -3.25 16.93 -3.37
CA ALA A 23 -4.15 18.04 -3.03
C ALA A 23 -3.59 18.91 -1.89
N MET A 24 -2.96 18.29 -0.89
CA MET A 24 -2.35 18.96 0.25
C MET A 24 -1.22 19.92 -0.14
N TYR A 25 -0.45 19.53 -1.15
CA TYR A 25 0.72 20.29 -1.62
C TYR A 25 0.50 21.00 -2.96
N GLY A 26 -0.74 21.11 -3.44
CA GLY A 26 -1.06 21.77 -4.71
C GLY A 26 -0.50 21.10 -5.93
N LEU A 27 -0.22 19.78 -5.86
CA LEU A 27 0.26 19.00 -6.99
C LEU A 27 -0.92 18.55 -7.85
N ALA A 28 -0.66 18.32 -9.14
CA ALA A 28 -1.69 17.83 -10.05
C ALA A 28 -2.12 16.40 -9.65
N GLN A 29 -3.43 16.20 -9.46
CA GLN A 29 -3.97 14.88 -9.14
C GLN A 29 -3.94 14.00 -10.39
N HIS A 30 -3.51 12.76 -10.25
CA HIS A 30 -3.50 11.73 -11.31
C HIS A 30 -2.75 12.09 -12.60
N GLN A 31 -1.89 13.07 -12.57
CA GLN A 31 -0.99 13.32 -13.68
C GLN A 31 0.29 12.54 -13.46
N ASP A 32 0.87 12.04 -14.53
CA ASP A 32 2.12 11.26 -14.50
C ASP A 32 3.27 12.03 -13.84
N ASP A 33 3.19 13.35 -13.82
CA ASP A 33 4.18 14.27 -13.24
C ASP A 33 4.02 14.45 -11.69
N ALA A 34 2.90 14.07 -11.11
CA ALA A 34 2.65 14.26 -9.68
C ALA A 34 3.28 13.18 -8.80
N TYR A 35 3.51 12.01 -9.36
CA TYR A 35 4.18 10.89 -8.68
C TYR A 35 4.86 9.99 -9.69
N ILE A 36 5.96 9.43 -9.28
CA ILE A 36 6.55 8.32 -10.00
C ILE A 36 5.89 7.04 -9.54
N TYR A 37 5.36 6.34 -10.51
CA TYR A 37 5.08 4.94 -10.39
C TYR A 37 6.40 4.19 -10.59
N GLN A 38 6.88 3.51 -9.55
CA GLN A 38 7.95 2.52 -9.73
C GLN A 38 7.36 1.33 -10.49
N GLY A 39 7.13 1.56 -11.80
CA GLY A 39 6.27 0.73 -12.60
C GLY A 39 6.68 -0.72 -12.61
N GLU A 40 7.93 -0.98 -12.78
CA GLU A 40 8.36 -2.37 -12.83
C GLU A 40 8.53 -3.01 -11.44
N GLY A 41 9.00 -2.28 -10.44
CA GLY A 41 9.17 -2.79 -9.08
C GLY A 41 7.86 -2.97 -8.32
N ALA A 42 6.89 -2.07 -8.46
CA ALA A 42 5.64 -2.13 -7.72
C ALA A 42 4.70 -3.24 -8.18
N HIS A 43 4.76 -3.64 -9.45
CA HIS A 43 4.05 -4.82 -9.96
C HIS A 43 4.77 -6.13 -9.69
N LYS A 44 6.01 -6.04 -9.38
CA LYS A 44 6.90 -7.17 -9.24
C LYS A 44 6.81 -7.89 -7.90
N ASN A 45 5.95 -7.45 -6.98
CA ASN A 45 5.62 -8.24 -5.79
C ASN A 45 4.97 -9.60 -6.11
N TYR A 46 4.73 -9.89 -7.40
CA TYR A 46 4.22 -11.14 -7.91
C TYR A 46 5.24 -11.81 -8.84
N GLY A 47 6.41 -12.15 -8.28
CA GLY A 47 7.36 -13.01 -8.99
C GLY A 47 8.36 -12.28 -9.88
N SER A 48 8.78 -11.10 -9.53
CA SER A 48 9.84 -10.44 -10.26
C SER A 48 11.08 -10.13 -9.44
N GLN A 49 12.16 -10.23 -10.13
CA GLN A 49 13.54 -10.13 -9.66
C GLN A 49 13.99 -8.67 -9.48
N SER A 50 13.41 -7.94 -8.52
CA SER A 50 13.97 -6.66 -8.11
C SER A 50 14.79 -6.89 -6.85
N TYR A 51 16.07 -6.64 -6.94
CA TYR A 51 16.98 -6.75 -5.81
C TYR A 51 16.79 -5.56 -4.87
N LYS A 52 17.04 -5.78 -3.59
CA LYS A 52 17.03 -4.72 -2.58
C LYS A 52 17.94 -3.56 -2.96
N SER A 53 19.18 -3.87 -3.42
CA SER A 53 20.14 -2.86 -3.89
C SER A 53 19.57 -2.02 -5.03
N ASP A 54 18.93 -2.65 -6.01
CA ASP A 54 18.41 -1.96 -7.20
C ASP A 54 17.25 -1.00 -6.80
N ILE A 55 16.41 -1.41 -5.83
CA ILE A 55 15.35 -0.56 -5.28
C ILE A 55 15.93 0.64 -4.54
N GLN A 56 16.94 0.42 -3.69
CA GLN A 56 17.57 1.48 -2.93
C GLN A 56 18.35 2.45 -3.84
N GLU A 57 19.12 1.96 -4.81
CA GLU A 57 19.79 2.79 -5.82
C GLU A 57 18.79 3.63 -6.63
N HIS A 58 17.65 3.02 -7.00
CA HIS A 58 16.60 3.73 -7.70
C HIS A 58 16.00 4.84 -6.85
N LEU A 59 15.74 4.59 -5.56
CA LEU A 59 15.25 5.62 -4.62
C LEU A 59 16.26 6.77 -4.47
N ILE A 60 17.54 6.47 -4.38
CA ILE A 60 18.61 7.49 -4.35
C ILE A 60 18.56 8.32 -5.64
N GLY A 61 18.47 7.67 -6.79
CA GLY A 61 18.30 8.37 -8.08
C GLY A 61 17.08 9.29 -8.09
N LEU A 62 15.94 8.80 -7.63
CA LEU A 62 14.71 9.58 -7.54
C LEU A 62 14.80 10.76 -6.56
N SER A 63 15.66 10.70 -5.55
CA SER A 63 15.82 11.80 -4.60
C SER A 63 16.31 13.09 -5.27
N THR A 64 16.99 12.97 -6.42
CA THR A 64 17.56 14.08 -7.18
C THR A 64 16.66 14.57 -8.32
N THR A 65 15.54 13.91 -8.60
CA THR A 65 14.62 14.25 -9.69
C THR A 65 13.56 15.27 -9.27
N GLY A 66 12.74 15.72 -10.22
CA GLY A 66 11.68 16.72 -9.98
C GLY A 66 10.40 16.15 -9.34
N GLU A 67 10.22 14.84 -9.35
CA GLU A 67 9.03 14.17 -8.84
C GLU A 67 8.91 14.32 -7.32
N ARG A 68 7.67 14.48 -6.86
CA ARG A 68 7.38 14.77 -5.45
C ARG A 68 6.84 13.59 -4.67
N ILE A 69 6.13 12.66 -5.33
CA ILE A 69 5.51 11.51 -4.68
C ILE A 69 5.96 10.24 -5.38
N ILE A 70 6.50 9.31 -4.60
CA ILE A 70 6.94 7.98 -5.02
C ILE A 70 5.92 6.97 -4.50
N LYS A 71 5.55 5.99 -5.31
CA LYS A 71 4.66 4.90 -4.90
C LYS A 71 5.44 3.60 -4.78
N SER A 72 5.16 2.83 -3.72
CA SER A 72 5.72 1.49 -3.53
C SER A 72 4.73 0.51 -2.94
N HIS A 73 4.89 -0.77 -3.29
CA HIS A 73 4.24 -1.91 -2.65
C HIS A 73 5.26 -2.94 -2.16
N HIS A 74 6.53 -2.54 -2.06
CA HIS A 74 7.58 -3.45 -1.62
C HIS A 74 7.40 -3.87 -0.17
N HIS A 75 7.85 -5.08 0.12
CA HIS A 75 7.94 -5.56 1.49
C HIS A 75 8.94 -4.72 2.30
N HIS A 76 8.70 -4.55 3.60
CA HIS A 76 9.51 -3.73 4.50
C HIS A 76 11.02 -4.04 4.42
N ALA A 77 11.38 -5.30 4.32
CA ALA A 77 12.79 -5.74 4.25
C ALA A 77 13.58 -5.13 3.07
N PHE A 78 12.93 -4.61 2.03
CA PHE A 78 13.60 -3.88 0.95
C PHE A 78 14.19 -2.55 1.41
N PHE A 79 13.72 -2.01 2.54
CA PHE A 79 14.16 -0.74 3.11
C PHE A 79 15.04 -0.91 4.36
N ASP A 80 15.43 -2.14 4.70
CA ASP A 80 16.35 -2.38 5.79
C ASP A 80 17.71 -1.74 5.49
N GLY A 81 18.17 -0.88 6.41
CA GLY A 81 19.40 -0.12 6.26
C GLY A 81 19.34 1.06 5.29
N PHE A 82 18.16 1.36 4.71
CA PHE A 82 17.99 2.57 3.90
C PHE A 82 17.71 3.78 4.79
N ASP A 83 18.51 4.83 4.63
CA ASP A 83 18.36 6.09 5.35
C ASP A 83 17.48 7.06 4.53
N PHE A 84 16.22 7.16 4.91
CA PHE A 84 15.26 8.04 4.26
C PHE A 84 15.58 9.52 4.47
N GLU A 85 16.11 9.87 5.65
CA GLU A 85 16.44 11.25 6.00
C GLU A 85 17.63 11.76 5.19
N GLU A 86 18.69 10.99 5.08
CA GLU A 86 19.87 11.30 4.23
C GLU A 86 19.46 11.61 2.79
N HIS A 87 18.44 10.92 2.28
CA HIS A 87 17.97 11.09 0.89
C HIS A 87 16.78 12.04 0.77
N ASN A 88 16.42 12.78 1.82
CA ASN A 88 15.31 13.73 1.82
C ASN A 88 13.97 13.10 1.37
N ILE A 89 13.69 11.88 1.79
CA ILE A 89 12.46 11.15 1.54
C ILE A 89 11.69 11.01 2.85
N THR A 90 10.42 11.38 2.84
CA THR A 90 9.52 11.15 3.97
C THR A 90 8.62 9.95 3.66
N PRO A 91 8.83 8.79 4.30
CA PRO A 91 8.05 7.60 4.03
C PRO A 91 6.70 7.63 4.76
N VAL A 92 5.63 7.39 4.04
CA VAL A 92 4.26 7.34 4.55
C VAL A 92 3.65 5.98 4.22
N TYR A 93 3.26 5.24 5.23
CA TYR A 93 2.66 3.92 5.10
C TYR A 93 1.15 3.96 5.32
N ILE A 94 0.36 3.55 4.31
CA ILE A 94 -1.08 3.40 4.47
C ILE A 94 -1.45 1.92 4.56
N HIS A 95 -2.23 1.58 5.59
CA HIS A 95 -2.79 0.26 5.79
C HIS A 95 -4.33 0.31 5.87
N ARG A 96 -4.96 -0.83 5.69
CA ARG A 96 -6.41 -0.98 5.68
C ARG A 96 -6.78 -2.32 6.30
N ASP A 97 -8.00 -2.43 6.85
CA ASP A 97 -8.55 -3.69 7.34
C ASP A 97 -8.34 -4.82 6.33
N ALA A 98 -7.73 -5.90 6.78
CA ALA A 98 -7.40 -7.05 5.93
C ALA A 98 -8.62 -7.61 5.21
N ARG A 99 -9.78 -7.65 5.87
CA ARG A 99 -11.02 -8.18 5.32
C ARG A 99 -11.50 -7.36 4.13
N ASP A 100 -11.44 -6.04 4.24
CA ASP A 100 -11.74 -5.13 3.14
C ASP A 100 -10.71 -5.22 2.01
N VAL A 101 -9.44 -5.47 2.34
CA VAL A 101 -8.39 -5.73 1.35
C VAL A 101 -8.68 -7.01 0.59
N MET A 102 -9.04 -8.11 1.27
CA MET A 102 -9.39 -9.39 0.62
C MET A 102 -10.60 -9.24 -0.32
N VAL A 103 -11.64 -8.56 0.12
CA VAL A 103 -12.79 -8.23 -0.72
C VAL A 103 -12.38 -7.41 -1.96
N SER A 104 -11.52 -6.41 -1.75
CA SER A 104 -11.03 -5.57 -2.86
C SER A 104 -10.14 -6.34 -3.83
N CYS A 105 -9.27 -7.22 -3.35
CA CYS A 105 -8.43 -8.09 -4.17
C CYS A 105 -9.26 -9.09 -4.98
N HIS A 106 -10.26 -9.72 -4.35
CA HIS A 106 -11.16 -10.64 -5.02
C HIS A 106 -11.82 -10.00 -6.26
N HIS A 107 -12.42 -8.84 -6.10
CA HIS A 107 -13.03 -8.12 -7.21
C HIS A 107 -12.02 -7.69 -8.26
N TYR A 108 -10.85 -7.22 -7.84
CA TYR A 108 -9.80 -6.79 -8.75
C TYR A 108 -9.26 -7.96 -9.59
N PHE A 109 -8.93 -9.06 -8.97
CA PHE A 109 -8.39 -10.23 -9.67
C PHE A 109 -9.40 -10.81 -10.66
N ASN A 110 -10.66 -10.95 -10.23
CA ASN A 110 -11.71 -11.46 -11.10
C ASN A 110 -11.98 -10.55 -12.31
N ALA A 111 -11.93 -9.23 -12.12
CA ALA A 111 -12.11 -8.28 -13.22
C ALA A 111 -10.93 -8.27 -14.22
N HIS A 112 -9.73 -8.69 -13.80
CA HIS A 112 -8.51 -8.59 -14.61
C HIS A 112 -7.99 -9.93 -15.13
N GLN A 113 -8.74 -11.00 -14.99
CA GLN A 113 -8.36 -12.33 -15.51
C GLN A 113 -8.08 -12.33 -17.02
N HIS A 114 -8.83 -11.52 -17.78
CA HIS A 114 -8.66 -11.40 -19.23
C HIS A 114 -7.31 -10.79 -19.66
N LEU A 115 -6.54 -10.23 -18.73
CA LEU A 115 -5.22 -9.64 -19.03
C LEU A 115 -4.08 -10.68 -19.00
N GLY A 116 -4.41 -11.98 -18.97
CA GLY A 116 -3.40 -13.06 -18.95
C GLY A 116 -2.53 -13.10 -17.69
N ARG A 117 -2.91 -12.38 -16.65
CA ARG A 117 -2.21 -12.40 -15.37
C ARG A 117 -2.66 -13.63 -14.57
N THR A 118 -1.70 -14.39 -14.07
CA THR A 118 -1.93 -15.52 -13.17
C THR A 118 -2.32 -15.04 -11.78
N PHE A 119 -3.52 -14.48 -11.65
CA PHE A 119 -4.09 -14.23 -10.32
C PHE A 119 -4.84 -15.47 -9.84
N PRO A 120 -4.83 -15.76 -8.54
CA PRO A 120 -5.63 -16.86 -8.02
C PRO A 120 -7.10 -16.56 -8.27
N TYR A 121 -7.77 -17.45 -8.99
CA TYR A 121 -9.21 -17.40 -9.11
C TYR A 121 -9.84 -17.90 -7.82
N SER A 122 -10.78 -17.13 -7.30
CA SER A 122 -11.58 -17.58 -6.16
C SER A 122 -13.05 -17.21 -6.37
N LYS A 123 -13.93 -18.07 -5.86
CA LYS A 123 -15.38 -17.83 -5.93
C LYS A 123 -15.84 -16.71 -5.00
N ASP A 124 -15.14 -16.52 -3.90
CA ASP A 124 -15.47 -15.53 -2.89
C ASP A 124 -14.21 -14.99 -2.19
N PRO A 125 -14.31 -13.84 -1.47
CA PRO A 125 -13.18 -13.23 -0.79
C PRO A 125 -12.56 -14.09 0.31
N PHE A 126 -13.34 -14.96 0.96
CA PHE A 126 -12.83 -15.84 1.99
C PHE A 126 -11.93 -16.92 1.40
N GLN A 127 -12.35 -17.57 0.32
CA GLN A 127 -11.50 -18.53 -0.40
C GLN A 127 -10.22 -17.87 -0.91
N LEU A 128 -10.31 -16.61 -1.40
CA LEU A 128 -9.12 -15.87 -1.79
C LEU A 128 -8.16 -15.67 -0.61
N SER A 129 -8.67 -15.34 0.57
CA SER A 129 -7.82 -15.08 1.76
C SER A 129 -6.97 -16.29 2.15
N LEU A 130 -7.47 -17.50 1.87
CA LEU A 130 -6.80 -18.78 2.11
C LEU A 130 -6.04 -19.33 0.91
N SER A 131 -6.11 -18.67 -0.25
CA SER A 131 -5.41 -19.10 -1.45
C SER A 131 -3.91 -18.90 -1.29
N ILE A 132 -3.16 -19.97 -1.54
CA ILE A 132 -1.69 -19.94 -1.54
C ILE A 132 -1.22 -19.30 -2.83
N ILE A 133 -0.39 -18.29 -2.71
CA ILE A 133 0.23 -17.61 -3.84
C ILE A 133 1.74 -17.74 -3.68
N PRO A 134 2.42 -18.31 -4.68
CA PRO A 134 3.88 -18.38 -4.66
C PRO A 134 4.44 -16.98 -4.90
N TYR A 135 5.35 -16.55 -4.06
CA TYR A 135 6.14 -15.34 -4.22
C TYR A 135 7.60 -15.68 -4.32
N GLU A 136 8.28 -15.00 -5.22
CA GLU A 136 9.73 -14.95 -5.23
C GLU A 136 10.19 -13.65 -4.61
N TYR A 137 10.95 -13.74 -3.54
CA TYR A 137 11.64 -12.62 -2.92
C TYR A 137 13.11 -12.70 -3.27
N THR A 138 13.61 -11.67 -3.93
CA THR A 138 15.01 -11.57 -4.32
C THR A 138 15.61 -10.34 -3.66
N PHE A 139 16.12 -10.50 -2.43
CA PHE A 139 16.74 -9.41 -1.68
C PHE A 139 18.18 -9.16 -2.11
N ASP A 140 18.85 -10.15 -2.66
CA ASP A 140 20.25 -10.13 -3.05
C ASP A 140 20.39 -10.85 -4.40
N ARG A 141 21.32 -10.41 -5.25
CA ARG A 141 21.61 -11.06 -6.55
C ARG A 141 22.07 -12.50 -6.41
N ALA A 142 22.63 -12.87 -5.25
CA ALA A 142 23.08 -14.22 -4.96
C ALA A 142 22.01 -15.08 -4.30
N TYR A 143 20.86 -14.52 -3.88
CA TYR A 143 19.89 -15.23 -3.07
C TYR A 143 18.48 -14.85 -3.42
N SER A 144 17.74 -15.78 -3.99
CA SER A 144 16.27 -15.72 -4.11
C SER A 144 15.64 -16.91 -3.41
N TYR A 145 14.46 -16.74 -2.85
CA TYR A 145 13.68 -17.81 -2.28
C TYR A 145 12.20 -17.67 -2.60
N TYR A 146 11.57 -18.82 -2.78
CA TYR A 146 10.13 -18.90 -2.94
C TYR A 146 9.46 -19.04 -1.60
N VAL A 147 8.44 -18.22 -1.39
CA VAL A 147 7.56 -18.32 -0.23
C VAL A 147 6.16 -18.66 -0.72
N CYS A 148 5.59 -19.70 -0.15
CA CYS A 148 4.19 -20.06 -0.37
C CYS A 148 3.40 -19.61 0.85
N GLU A 149 2.60 -18.58 0.67
CA GLU A 149 1.80 -17.96 1.72
C GLU A 149 0.36 -17.82 1.26
N THR A 150 -0.56 -17.87 2.20
CA THR A 150 -1.93 -17.43 1.91
C THR A 150 -1.96 -15.92 1.73
N MET A 151 -2.97 -15.41 1.04
CA MET A 151 -3.14 -13.96 0.86
C MET A 151 -3.20 -13.21 2.19
N ILE A 152 -3.82 -13.81 3.21
CA ILE A 152 -3.93 -13.19 4.52
C ILE A 152 -2.60 -13.20 5.28
N GLU A 153 -1.81 -14.28 5.19
CA GLU A 153 -0.46 -14.33 5.76
C GLU A 153 0.45 -13.29 5.11
N ARG A 154 0.39 -13.17 3.78
CA ARG A 154 1.13 -12.14 3.05
C ARG A 154 0.75 -10.75 3.51
N TRP A 155 -0.55 -10.48 3.67
CA TRP A 155 -1.00 -9.19 4.19
C TRP A 155 -0.41 -8.91 5.59
N CYS A 156 -0.46 -9.89 6.50
CA CYS A 156 0.10 -9.77 7.84
C CYS A 156 1.60 -9.48 7.82
N LYS A 157 2.37 -10.25 7.04
CA LYS A 157 3.82 -10.09 6.92
C LYS A 157 4.23 -8.79 6.25
N HIS A 158 3.36 -8.24 5.38
CA HIS A 158 3.60 -6.93 4.80
C HIS A 158 3.30 -5.82 5.80
N VAL A 159 2.16 -5.88 6.51
CA VAL A 159 1.67 -4.79 7.35
C VAL A 159 2.42 -4.67 8.66
N LYS A 160 2.67 -5.80 9.35
CA LYS A 160 3.24 -5.82 10.69
C LYS A 160 4.56 -5.05 10.80
N PRO A 161 5.59 -5.32 9.97
CA PRO A 161 6.89 -4.64 10.11
C PRO A 161 6.78 -3.13 9.91
N TYR A 162 5.89 -2.66 9.03
CA TYR A 162 5.69 -1.24 8.82
C TYR A 162 4.99 -0.57 10.02
N LEU A 163 4.08 -1.27 10.69
CA LEU A 163 3.42 -0.74 11.89
C LEU A 163 4.38 -0.65 13.07
N GLU A 164 5.39 -1.51 13.12
CA GLU A 164 6.39 -1.57 14.19
C GLU A 164 7.59 -0.62 13.95
N ASP A 165 7.77 -0.08 12.75
CA ASP A 165 8.89 0.79 12.39
C ASP A 165 8.53 2.28 12.46
N ASP A 166 9.13 3.01 13.39
CA ASP A 166 8.85 4.44 13.61
C ASP A 166 9.42 5.38 12.54
N ARG A 167 10.22 4.88 11.61
CA ARG A 167 10.65 5.67 10.44
C ARG A 167 9.49 6.04 9.51
N PHE A 168 8.37 5.29 9.56
CA PHE A 168 7.23 5.48 8.68
C PHE A 168 6.09 6.25 9.37
N ILE A 169 5.58 7.28 8.72
CA ILE A 169 4.33 7.92 9.12
C ILE A 169 3.18 6.97 8.77
N LYS A 170 2.40 6.55 9.77
CA LYS A 170 1.35 5.54 9.61
C LYS A 170 -0.01 6.20 9.40
N VAL A 171 -0.71 5.78 8.36
CA VAL A 171 -2.07 6.25 8.02
C VAL A 171 -3.01 5.05 7.96
N LYS A 172 -4.08 5.07 8.72
CA LYS A 172 -5.14 4.08 8.60
C LYS A 172 -6.14 4.54 7.54
N TYR A 173 -6.45 3.67 6.57
CA TYR A 173 -7.39 3.99 5.49
C TYR A 173 -8.77 4.39 6.02
N GLU A 174 -9.23 3.70 7.07
CA GLU A 174 -10.51 3.96 7.70
C GLU A 174 -10.56 5.39 8.27
N ASP A 175 -9.51 5.84 8.95
CA ASP A 175 -9.43 7.18 9.51
C ASP A 175 -9.38 8.23 8.40
N LEU A 176 -8.55 8.01 7.38
CA LEU A 176 -8.49 8.91 6.22
C LEU A 176 -9.83 8.97 5.47
N ASN A 177 -10.60 7.88 5.49
CA ASN A 177 -11.89 7.83 4.82
C ASN A 177 -13.03 8.46 5.65
N LEU A 178 -13.10 8.15 6.93
CA LEU A 178 -14.21 8.53 7.80
C LEU A 178 -14.00 9.88 8.50
N ASN A 179 -12.72 10.19 8.84
CA ASN A 179 -12.31 11.37 9.59
C ASN A 179 -11.32 12.22 8.77
N PHE A 180 -11.66 12.49 7.52
CA PHE A 180 -10.73 13.05 6.52
C PHE A 180 -10.02 14.33 6.98
N GLU A 181 -10.75 15.31 7.50
CA GLU A 181 -10.20 16.62 7.90
C GLU A 181 -9.21 16.48 9.04
N GLU A 182 -9.55 15.73 10.08
CA GLU A 182 -8.67 15.50 11.23
C GLU A 182 -7.44 14.68 10.82
N THR A 183 -7.64 13.61 10.06
CA THR A 183 -6.53 12.75 9.59
C THR A 183 -5.56 13.52 8.70
N THR A 184 -6.07 14.36 7.80
CA THR A 184 -5.21 15.18 6.93
C THR A 184 -4.46 16.25 7.69
N LYS A 185 -5.07 16.84 8.73
CA LYS A 185 -4.39 17.77 9.62
C LYS A 185 -3.22 17.11 10.36
N LEU A 186 -3.47 15.95 10.98
CA LEU A 186 -2.42 15.19 11.69
C LEU A 186 -1.31 14.73 10.73
N LEU A 187 -1.68 14.24 9.55
CA LEU A 187 -0.72 13.83 8.53
C LEU A 187 0.16 14.99 8.07
N LYS A 188 -0.43 16.16 7.86
CA LYS A 188 0.29 17.37 7.46
C LYS A 188 1.30 17.79 8.51
N GLN A 189 0.91 17.78 9.79
CA GLN A 189 1.79 18.07 10.91
C GLN A 189 2.92 17.05 11.07
N ALA A 190 2.64 15.75 10.80
CA ALA A 190 3.66 14.71 10.87
C ALA A 190 4.69 14.80 9.74
N ILE A 191 4.30 15.31 8.56
CA ILE A 191 5.20 15.51 7.42
C ILE A 191 5.98 16.82 7.57
N ASP A 192 5.33 17.87 8.04
CA ASP A 192 5.89 19.22 8.19
C ASP A 192 5.26 19.90 9.40
N SER A 193 6.03 19.99 10.47
CA SER A 193 5.58 20.57 11.75
C SER A 193 5.19 22.05 11.66
N GLU A 194 5.69 22.76 10.66
CA GLU A 194 5.39 24.18 10.42
C GLU A 194 4.27 24.40 9.40
N ALA A 195 3.68 23.31 8.88
CA ALA A 195 2.66 23.39 7.85
C ALA A 195 1.42 24.17 8.31
N SER A 196 0.87 24.99 7.41
CA SER A 196 -0.37 25.74 7.65
C SER A 196 -1.55 24.80 7.95
N ASN A 197 -2.48 25.25 8.79
CA ASN A 197 -3.69 24.51 9.15
C ASN A 197 -4.82 24.63 8.10
N GLU A 198 -4.50 25.02 6.86
CA GLU A 198 -5.51 25.09 5.81
C GLU A 198 -6.13 23.72 5.52
N SER A 199 -7.44 23.72 5.34
CA SER A 199 -8.20 22.50 5.04
C SER A 199 -7.82 21.95 3.67
N VAL A 200 -7.67 20.65 3.61
CA VAL A 200 -7.37 19.93 2.37
C VAL A 200 -8.67 19.53 1.69
N LYS A 201 -8.82 19.87 0.42
CA LYS A 201 -9.98 19.42 -0.36
C LYS A 201 -9.90 17.91 -0.57
N ARG A 202 -10.94 17.19 -0.12
CA ARG A 202 -11.03 15.75 -0.33
C ARG A 202 -11.01 15.41 -1.83
N PRO A 203 -10.08 14.55 -2.29
CA PRO A 203 -10.04 14.15 -3.69
C PRO A 203 -11.31 13.37 -4.04
N THR A 204 -11.85 13.64 -5.23
CA THR A 204 -12.97 12.86 -5.76
C THR A 204 -12.46 11.56 -6.37
N LEU A 205 -13.20 10.48 -6.20
CA LEU A 205 -12.91 9.21 -6.89
C LEU A 205 -13.20 9.28 -8.40
N ALA A 206 -13.83 10.36 -8.86
CA ALA A 206 -14.21 10.59 -10.24
C ALA A 206 -12.99 11.05 -11.04
N GLY A 207 -12.46 10.22 -11.87
CA GLY A 207 -11.48 10.54 -12.89
C GLY A 207 -10.18 9.75 -12.74
N ARG A 208 -10.05 8.71 -13.51
CA ARG A 208 -8.80 8.01 -13.87
C ARG A 208 -8.00 7.30 -12.76
N SER A 209 -8.56 7.00 -11.60
CA SER A 209 -7.91 5.98 -10.79
C SER A 209 -8.11 4.64 -11.49
N VAL A 210 -7.02 3.98 -11.76
CA VAL A 210 -7.04 2.60 -12.26
C VAL A 210 -7.80 1.74 -11.24
N ASN A 211 -9.11 1.52 -11.52
CA ASN A 211 -10.00 0.64 -10.74
C ASN A 211 -10.40 1.07 -9.32
N PRO A 212 -11.05 2.24 -9.11
CA PRO A 212 -11.78 2.44 -7.87
C PRO A 212 -13.00 1.50 -7.87
N ARG A 213 -13.14 0.63 -6.88
CA ARG A 213 -14.37 -0.12 -6.70
C ARG A 213 -15.42 0.76 -6.00
N LYS A 214 -15.53 0.69 -4.70
CA LYS A 214 -16.50 1.47 -3.91
C LYS A 214 -15.84 2.43 -2.92
N GLY A 215 -14.62 2.12 -2.44
CA GLY A 215 -13.95 2.91 -1.40
C GLY A 215 -14.67 2.91 -0.05
N ILE A 216 -15.50 1.90 0.23
CA ILE A 216 -16.32 1.81 1.45
C ILE A 216 -15.53 1.12 2.54
N VAL A 217 -15.59 1.65 3.74
CA VAL A 217 -15.08 1.02 4.96
C VAL A 217 -16.10 0.01 5.46
N GLY A 218 -15.64 -1.20 5.79
CA GLY A 218 -16.50 -2.26 6.30
C GLY A 218 -17.31 -2.99 5.23
N ASP A 219 -16.98 -2.84 3.95
CA ASP A 219 -17.67 -3.54 2.83
C ASP A 219 -17.61 -5.07 2.98
N TRP A 220 -16.61 -5.57 3.71
CA TRP A 220 -16.47 -6.99 4.04
C TRP A 220 -17.69 -7.58 4.74
N GLN A 221 -18.46 -6.79 5.50
CA GLN A 221 -19.67 -7.24 6.21
C GLN A 221 -20.75 -7.78 5.27
N SER A 222 -20.79 -7.28 4.02
CA SER A 222 -21.72 -7.75 3.01
C SER A 222 -21.18 -8.94 2.18
N HIS A 223 -19.94 -9.34 2.39
CA HIS A 223 -19.25 -10.36 1.59
C HIS A 223 -18.76 -11.58 2.38
N LEU A 224 -18.57 -11.45 3.68
CA LEU A 224 -18.05 -12.50 4.54
C LEU A 224 -19.12 -12.97 5.54
N SER A 225 -19.28 -14.28 5.67
CA SER A 225 -20.07 -14.85 6.76
C SER A 225 -19.38 -14.61 8.12
N GLU A 226 -20.12 -14.72 9.22
CA GLU A 226 -19.55 -14.62 10.57
C GLU A 226 -18.45 -15.66 10.82
N GLY A 227 -18.62 -16.88 10.28
CA GLY A 227 -17.60 -17.93 10.34
C GLY A 227 -16.31 -17.53 9.64
N ALA A 228 -16.41 -17.08 8.39
CA ALA A 228 -15.28 -16.61 7.61
C ALA A 228 -14.58 -15.42 8.28
N ASN A 229 -15.33 -14.47 8.81
CA ASN A 229 -14.79 -13.35 9.57
C ASN A 229 -13.98 -13.80 10.79
N ARG A 230 -14.52 -14.73 11.59
CA ARG A 230 -13.80 -15.27 12.78
C ARG A 230 -12.50 -15.96 12.37
N GLU A 231 -12.51 -16.74 11.31
CA GLU A 231 -11.33 -17.48 10.84
C GLU A 231 -10.23 -16.56 10.34
N ILE A 232 -10.57 -15.52 9.55
CA ILE A 232 -9.63 -14.49 9.12
C ILE A 232 -9.03 -13.77 10.33
N LEU A 233 -9.86 -13.36 11.31
CA LEU A 233 -9.37 -12.68 12.52
C LEU A 233 -8.46 -13.56 13.37
N GLN A 234 -8.77 -14.86 13.48
CA GLN A 234 -7.89 -15.82 14.16
C GLN A 234 -6.52 -15.90 13.47
N LYS A 235 -6.52 -15.96 12.14
CA LYS A 235 -5.27 -16.02 11.36
C LYS A 235 -4.45 -14.75 11.55
N ILE A 236 -5.05 -13.57 11.45
CA ILE A 236 -4.39 -12.29 11.69
C ILE A 236 -3.77 -12.24 13.09
N LYS A 237 -4.52 -12.68 14.09
CA LYS A 237 -4.04 -12.73 15.48
C LYS A 237 -2.86 -13.70 15.65
N SER A 238 -2.91 -14.87 14.99
CA SER A 238 -1.81 -15.85 15.06
C SER A 238 -0.52 -15.33 14.41
N GLU A 239 -0.62 -14.42 13.44
CA GLU A 239 0.52 -13.72 12.85
C GLU A 239 1.01 -12.53 13.70
N GLY A 240 0.35 -12.25 14.82
CA GLY A 240 0.74 -11.19 15.76
C GLY A 240 0.43 -9.78 15.25
N VAL A 241 -0.60 -9.63 14.41
CA VAL A 241 -1.10 -8.32 13.98
C VAL A 241 -2.31 -7.94 14.82
N THR A 242 -2.35 -6.69 15.29
CA THR A 242 -3.52 -6.08 15.93
C THR A 242 -4.19 -5.12 14.95
N LEU A 243 -5.50 -5.26 14.74
CA LEU A 243 -6.30 -4.41 13.84
C LEU A 243 -6.83 -3.16 14.56
#